data_2358be5701a8978237c28e9bae72d138
#
_entry.id   2358be5701a8978237c28e9bae72d138
#
_cell.length_a   1.000
_cell.length_b   1.000
_cell.length_c   1.000
_cell.angle_alpha   90.00
_cell.angle_beta   90.00
_cell.angle_gamma   90.00
#
_symmetry.space_group_name_H-M   'P 1'
#
loop_
_entity.id
_entity.type
_entity.pdbx_description
1 polymer ?
#
loop_
_entity_poly.entity_id
_entity_poly.type
_entity_poly.pdbx_seq_one_letter_code
_entity_poly.pdbx_strand_id
1 'polypeptide(L)'
;FPVDKRGLIHENDIRQLQAMAKQIKVDFAHNLARESKASTSSYRGKGYEAKRVLDGDIKTYWATADNVIQASLTIEFNQSTTFNRFLVQEYIQLGQRVKSFIVEARNDGAWREISRETTIGYKRILRFTDVTATAVRLKILDSKACPTISNVEIFYAP
;
A
#
# COMPACT_ATOMS: atom_id res chain seq x y z
N PHE A 1 15.44 -5.40 22.79
CA PHE A 1 16.62 -6.27 22.66
C PHE A 1 17.27 -6.43 24.02
N PRO A 2 17.73 -7.65 24.39
CA PRO A 2 18.49 -7.84 25.59
C PRO A 2 19.84 -7.10 25.49
N VAL A 3 20.24 -6.48 26.57
CA VAL A 3 21.51 -5.76 26.69
C VAL A 3 22.37 -6.41 27.76
N ASP A 4 23.71 -6.30 27.66
CA ASP A 4 24.63 -6.74 28.68
C ASP A 4 24.59 -5.80 29.92
N LYS A 5 25.36 -6.11 30.94
CA LYS A 5 25.43 -5.31 32.18
C LYS A 5 25.90 -3.86 31.96
N ARG A 6 26.48 -3.55 30.80
CA ARG A 6 26.94 -2.22 30.38
C ARG A 6 25.91 -1.47 29.54
N GLY A 7 24.74 -2.08 29.28
CA GLY A 7 23.71 -1.52 28.40
C GLY A 7 24.00 -1.68 26.90
N LEU A 8 24.93 -2.54 26.51
CA LEU A 8 25.28 -2.78 25.12
C LEU A 8 24.49 -3.94 24.54
N ILE A 9 24.02 -3.78 23.31
CA ILE A 9 23.39 -4.83 22.51
C ILE A 9 24.46 -5.82 22.06
N HIS A 10 24.15 -7.11 22.08
CA HIS A 10 25.07 -8.17 21.66
C HIS A 10 25.45 -7.99 20.16
N GLU A 11 26.73 -8.24 19.82
CA GLU A 11 27.24 -8.05 18.45
C GLU A 11 26.47 -8.83 17.37
N ASN A 12 25.97 -10.02 17.69
CA ASN A 12 25.14 -10.80 16.76
C ASN A 12 23.85 -10.07 16.44
N ASP A 13 23.18 -9.47 17.44
CA ASP A 13 21.94 -8.71 17.24
C ASP A 13 22.20 -7.46 16.42
N ILE A 14 23.32 -6.78 16.66
CA ILE A 14 23.75 -5.62 15.84
C ILE A 14 23.91 -6.03 14.38
N ARG A 15 24.61 -7.15 14.11
CA ARG A 15 24.79 -7.64 12.74
C ARG A 15 23.48 -8.00 12.07
N GLN A 16 22.56 -8.66 12.78
CA GLN A 16 21.24 -9.03 12.25
C GLN A 16 20.37 -7.78 11.97
N LEU A 17 20.40 -6.80 12.87
CA LEU A 17 19.70 -5.52 12.66
C LEU A 17 20.23 -4.75 11.45
N GLN A 18 21.56 -4.71 11.28
CA GLN A 18 22.18 -4.08 10.12
C GLN A 18 21.84 -4.82 8.82
N ALA A 19 21.87 -6.14 8.82
CA ALA A 19 21.48 -6.96 7.67
C ALA A 19 20.00 -6.73 7.30
N MET A 20 19.11 -6.75 8.29
CA MET A 20 17.68 -6.45 8.09
C MET A 20 17.47 -5.04 7.54
N ALA A 21 18.14 -4.03 8.11
CA ALA A 21 18.04 -2.65 7.63
C ALA A 21 18.52 -2.51 6.19
N LYS A 22 19.60 -3.21 5.82
CA LYS A 22 20.12 -3.26 4.45
C LYS A 22 19.09 -3.92 3.51
N GLN A 23 18.50 -5.04 3.91
CA GLN A 23 17.50 -5.74 3.11
C GLN A 23 16.26 -4.88 2.88
N ILE A 24 15.73 -4.23 3.92
CA ILE A 24 14.59 -3.31 3.80
C ILE A 24 14.90 -2.18 2.80
N LYS A 25 16.11 -1.61 2.83
CA LYS A 25 16.50 -0.57 1.88
C LYS A 25 16.50 -1.07 0.43
N VAL A 26 16.88 -2.32 0.20
CA VAL A 26 16.86 -2.94 -1.13
C VAL A 26 15.43 -3.23 -1.57
N ASP A 27 14.65 -3.91 -0.72
CA ASP A 27 13.30 -4.37 -1.03
C ASP A 27 12.33 -3.21 -1.35
N PHE A 28 12.55 -2.04 -0.73
CA PHE A 28 11.68 -0.85 -0.87
C PHE A 28 12.39 0.33 -1.58
N ALA A 29 13.45 0.06 -2.35
CA ALA A 29 14.20 1.11 -3.05
C ALA A 29 13.41 1.76 -4.19
N HIS A 30 12.63 0.97 -4.93
CA HIS A 30 11.98 1.40 -6.17
C HIS A 30 10.47 1.18 -6.11
N ASN A 31 9.72 2.25 -5.88
CA ASN A 31 8.27 2.23 -5.97
C ASN A 31 7.81 2.18 -7.43
N LEU A 32 7.32 1.02 -7.87
CA LEU A 32 6.85 0.75 -9.23
C LEU A 32 5.55 1.50 -9.58
N ALA A 33 4.82 2.01 -8.58
CA ALA A 33 3.59 2.76 -8.79
C ALA A 33 3.81 4.26 -9.02
N ARG A 34 5.01 4.78 -8.82
CA ARG A 34 5.29 6.23 -8.77
C ARG A 34 4.88 6.99 -10.02
N GLU A 35 5.07 6.39 -11.20
CA GLU A 35 4.75 7.00 -12.51
C GLU A 35 3.46 6.48 -13.12
N SER A 36 2.68 5.75 -12.35
CA SER A 36 1.43 5.13 -12.78
C SER A 36 0.28 6.13 -12.77
N LYS A 37 -0.79 5.80 -13.49
CA LYS A 37 -2.04 6.53 -13.45
C LYS A 37 -2.95 5.94 -12.38
N ALA A 38 -3.57 6.81 -11.57
CA ALA A 38 -4.55 6.39 -10.58
C ALA A 38 -5.94 6.86 -10.94
N SER A 39 -6.94 5.99 -10.76
CA SER A 39 -8.36 6.28 -10.93
C SER A 39 -9.19 5.63 -9.81
N THR A 40 -10.40 6.12 -9.59
CA THR A 40 -11.26 5.64 -8.51
C THR A 40 -12.71 5.56 -8.94
N SER A 41 -13.50 4.69 -8.30
CA SER A 41 -14.94 4.59 -8.49
C SER A 41 -15.73 5.74 -7.84
N SER A 42 -15.15 6.42 -6.85
CA SER A 42 -15.74 7.56 -6.14
C SER A 42 -14.64 8.44 -5.56
N TYR A 43 -14.83 9.75 -5.57
CA TYR A 43 -13.98 10.69 -4.82
C TYR A 43 -14.81 11.90 -4.37
N ARG A 44 -14.37 12.56 -3.29
CA ARG A 44 -15.09 13.66 -2.63
C ARG A 44 -15.10 14.95 -3.45
N GLY A 45 -14.13 15.14 -4.33
CA GLY A 45 -13.97 16.38 -5.12
C GLY A 45 -12.54 16.88 -5.10
N LYS A 46 -12.37 18.16 -5.49
CA LYS A 46 -11.04 18.80 -5.60
C LYS A 46 -10.22 18.64 -4.31
N GLY A 47 -8.99 18.16 -4.45
CA GLY A 47 -8.05 17.91 -3.33
C GLY A 47 -8.05 16.47 -2.83
N TYR A 48 -9.04 15.63 -3.23
CA TYR A 48 -9.19 14.24 -2.79
C TYR A 48 -9.16 13.24 -3.95
N GLU A 49 -8.48 13.60 -5.03
CA GLU A 49 -8.40 12.79 -6.25
C GLU A 49 -7.50 11.55 -6.04
N ALA A 50 -7.71 10.55 -6.88
CA ALA A 50 -6.94 9.29 -6.88
C ALA A 50 -5.41 9.51 -6.87
N LYS A 51 -4.91 10.49 -7.62
CA LYS A 51 -3.47 10.77 -7.72
C LYS A 51 -2.79 11.09 -6.38
N ARG A 52 -3.56 11.47 -5.34
CA ARG A 52 -3.03 11.79 -4.01
C ARG A 52 -2.37 10.60 -3.34
N VAL A 53 -2.73 9.38 -3.71
CA VAL A 53 -2.11 8.18 -3.14
C VAL A 53 -0.73 7.87 -3.75
N LEU A 54 -0.32 8.56 -4.82
CA LEU A 54 0.95 8.36 -5.53
C LEU A 54 1.90 9.56 -5.42
N ASP A 55 1.50 10.67 -4.80
CA ASP A 55 2.29 11.92 -4.75
C ASP A 55 3.45 11.87 -3.72
N GLY A 56 3.48 10.86 -2.87
CA GLY A 56 4.50 10.68 -1.84
C GLY A 56 4.34 11.58 -0.60
N ASP A 57 3.26 12.38 -0.54
CA ASP A 57 2.94 13.21 0.61
C ASP A 57 1.87 12.55 1.48
N ILE A 58 2.25 11.97 2.60
CA ILE A 58 1.33 11.32 3.54
C ILE A 58 0.31 12.27 4.20
N LYS A 59 0.43 13.58 3.98
CA LYS A 59 -0.53 14.59 4.46
C LYS A 59 -1.67 14.81 3.47
N THR A 60 -1.52 14.40 2.23
CA THR A 60 -2.59 14.35 1.24
C THR A 60 -3.24 12.97 1.21
N TYR A 61 -4.46 12.86 0.71
CA TYR A 61 -5.14 11.57 0.63
C TYR A 61 -6.28 11.58 -0.39
N TRP A 62 -6.56 10.43 -0.94
CA TRP A 62 -7.82 10.16 -1.62
C TRP A 62 -8.91 9.88 -0.59
N ALA A 63 -10.09 10.42 -0.81
CA ALA A 63 -11.29 10.11 -0.04
C ALA A 63 -12.49 9.92 -0.96
N THR A 64 -13.37 8.98 -0.65
CA THR A 64 -14.69 8.86 -1.29
C THR A 64 -15.63 9.97 -0.85
N ALA A 65 -16.78 10.12 -1.52
CA ALA A 65 -17.89 10.92 -1.00
C ALA A 65 -18.34 10.42 0.37
N ASP A 66 -18.92 11.28 1.21
CA ASP A 66 -19.11 11.05 2.65
C ASP A 66 -19.86 9.76 3.01
N ASN A 67 -20.88 9.39 2.24
CA ASN A 67 -21.71 8.20 2.51
C ASN A 67 -21.24 6.94 1.76
N VAL A 68 -20.12 7.00 1.06
CA VAL A 68 -19.60 5.88 0.27
C VAL A 68 -18.57 5.12 1.11
N ILE A 69 -18.94 3.94 1.57
CA ILE A 69 -18.11 3.06 2.41
C ILE A 69 -17.43 1.92 1.63
N GLN A 70 -17.81 1.73 0.37
CA GLN A 70 -17.22 0.77 -0.56
C GLN A 70 -16.74 1.51 -1.81
N ALA A 71 -15.51 1.26 -2.21
CA ALA A 71 -14.93 1.90 -3.39
C ALA A 71 -13.74 1.11 -3.92
N SER A 72 -13.33 1.44 -5.14
CA SER A 72 -12.11 0.92 -5.73
C SER A 72 -11.16 2.04 -6.13
N LEU A 73 -9.88 1.80 -5.90
CA LEU A 73 -8.75 2.61 -6.36
C LEU A 73 -7.93 1.73 -7.31
N THR A 74 -7.80 2.15 -8.56
CA THR A 74 -7.06 1.43 -9.61
C THR A 74 -5.78 2.20 -9.94
N ILE A 75 -4.67 1.48 -9.99
CA ILE A 75 -3.36 1.97 -10.43
C ILE A 75 -3.01 1.26 -11.73
N GLU A 76 -2.85 2.00 -12.80
CA GLU A 76 -2.50 1.49 -14.13
C GLU A 76 -1.03 1.76 -14.41
N PHE A 77 -0.26 0.69 -14.60
CA PHE A 77 1.14 0.78 -14.96
C PHE A 77 1.30 1.24 -16.43
N ASN A 78 2.40 1.90 -16.72
CA ASN A 78 2.73 2.30 -18.09
C ASN A 78 3.09 1.10 -18.98
N GLN A 79 3.49 -0.02 -18.38
CA GLN A 79 3.81 -1.30 -19.04
C GLN A 79 3.52 -2.46 -18.09
N SER A 80 3.51 -3.68 -18.63
CA SER A 80 3.39 -4.89 -17.80
C SER A 80 4.53 -4.94 -16.76
N THR A 81 4.17 -5.06 -15.50
CA THR A 81 5.09 -4.90 -14.36
C THR A 81 4.97 -6.09 -13.42
N THR A 82 6.12 -6.64 -13.00
CA THR A 82 6.18 -7.71 -12.00
C THR A 82 6.44 -7.12 -10.62
N PHE A 83 5.67 -7.57 -9.63
CA PHE A 83 5.77 -7.12 -8.24
C PHE A 83 5.33 -8.24 -7.27
N ASN A 84 5.72 -8.11 -6.00
CA ASN A 84 5.35 -9.06 -4.93
C ASN A 84 5.14 -8.40 -3.57
N ARG A 85 5.10 -7.06 -3.54
CA ARG A 85 4.79 -6.25 -2.34
C ARG A 85 3.78 -5.17 -2.72
N PHE A 86 2.78 -5.01 -1.86
CA PHE A 86 1.80 -3.93 -1.95
C PHE A 86 1.73 -3.24 -0.59
N LEU A 87 2.05 -1.96 -0.55
CA LEU A 87 1.99 -1.11 0.64
C LEU A 87 0.82 -0.15 0.50
N VAL A 88 0.02 -0.04 1.55
CA VAL A 88 -1.10 0.89 1.62
C VAL A 88 -1.18 1.54 3.01
N GLN A 89 -1.59 2.82 3.04
CA GLN A 89 -1.75 3.59 4.27
C GLN A 89 -3.08 4.33 4.28
N GLU A 90 -3.80 4.27 5.40
CA GLU A 90 -4.90 5.19 5.65
C GLU A 90 -4.35 6.54 6.13
N TYR A 91 -5.09 7.61 5.85
CA TYR A 91 -4.83 8.91 6.48
C TYR A 91 -5.26 8.85 7.95
N ILE A 92 -4.37 8.32 8.77
CA ILE A 92 -4.65 7.88 10.14
C ILE A 92 -5.07 9.01 11.09
N GLN A 93 -4.80 10.26 10.74
CA GLN A 93 -5.25 11.43 11.52
C GLN A 93 -6.79 11.53 11.59
N LEU A 94 -7.50 10.93 10.62
CA LEU A 94 -8.96 10.81 10.62
C LEU A 94 -9.45 9.47 11.17
N GLY A 95 -8.55 8.67 11.76
CA GLY A 95 -8.82 7.35 12.32
C GLY A 95 -8.77 6.22 11.29
N GLN A 96 -8.70 5.01 11.81
CA GLN A 96 -8.77 3.78 11.01
C GLN A 96 -10.22 3.50 10.60
N ARG A 97 -10.48 3.45 9.32
CA ARG A 97 -11.83 3.32 8.75
C ARG A 97 -12.07 2.01 8.02
N VAL A 98 -11.12 1.56 7.22
CA VAL A 98 -11.25 0.33 6.43
C VAL A 98 -11.37 -0.89 7.35
N LYS A 99 -12.39 -1.73 7.09
CA LYS A 99 -12.67 -2.96 7.84
C LYS A 99 -12.32 -4.21 7.04
N SER A 100 -12.46 -4.15 5.71
CA SER A 100 -12.08 -5.25 4.82
C SER A 100 -11.81 -4.73 3.41
N PHE A 101 -10.81 -5.34 2.76
CA PHE A 101 -10.44 -5.01 1.39
C PHE A 101 -9.81 -6.22 0.68
N ILE A 102 -9.75 -6.13 -0.63
CA ILE A 102 -8.99 -7.05 -1.48
C ILE A 102 -8.05 -6.25 -2.38
N VAL A 103 -6.97 -6.89 -2.78
CA VAL A 103 -6.08 -6.43 -3.83
C VAL A 103 -6.24 -7.35 -5.03
N GLU A 104 -6.48 -6.77 -6.19
CA GLU A 104 -6.65 -7.48 -7.45
C GLU A 104 -5.59 -7.01 -8.44
N ALA A 105 -5.11 -7.91 -9.27
CA ALA A 105 -4.22 -7.63 -10.38
C ALA A 105 -4.92 -7.90 -11.71
N ARG A 106 -4.68 -7.06 -12.73
CA ARG A 106 -5.21 -7.25 -14.08
C ARG A 106 -4.11 -7.72 -15.02
N ASN A 107 -4.34 -8.88 -15.61
CA ASN A 107 -3.55 -9.39 -16.74
C ASN A 107 -4.51 -9.85 -17.84
N ASP A 108 -4.17 -9.64 -19.10
CA ASP A 108 -4.96 -10.06 -20.27
C ASP A 108 -6.46 -9.62 -20.17
N GLY A 109 -6.69 -8.43 -19.62
CA GLY A 109 -8.03 -7.84 -19.47
C GLY A 109 -8.85 -8.36 -18.28
N ALA A 110 -8.45 -9.43 -17.61
CA ALA A 110 -9.17 -10.04 -16.48
C ALA A 110 -8.58 -9.61 -15.13
N TRP A 111 -9.46 -9.31 -14.16
CA TRP A 111 -9.08 -9.06 -12.78
C TRP A 111 -9.02 -10.37 -11.98
N ARG A 112 -7.94 -10.58 -11.23
CA ARG A 112 -7.76 -11.70 -10.31
C ARG A 112 -7.40 -11.19 -8.92
N GLU A 113 -8.09 -11.69 -7.90
CA GLU A 113 -7.75 -11.44 -6.51
C GLU A 113 -6.39 -12.05 -6.18
N ILE A 114 -5.50 -11.24 -5.59
CA ILE A 114 -4.14 -11.65 -5.17
C ILE A 114 -3.96 -11.58 -3.64
N SER A 115 -4.81 -10.82 -2.94
CA SER A 115 -4.85 -10.79 -1.48
C SER A 115 -6.21 -10.36 -0.98
N ARG A 116 -6.64 -10.92 0.16
CA ARG A 116 -7.85 -10.54 0.89
C ARG A 116 -7.50 -10.28 2.35
N GLU A 117 -7.88 -9.09 2.82
CA GLU A 117 -7.42 -8.58 4.09
C GLU A 117 -8.53 -7.88 4.89
N THR A 118 -8.29 -7.67 6.17
CA THR A 118 -9.20 -6.97 7.07
C THR A 118 -8.95 -5.47 7.06
N THR A 119 -8.15 -4.95 7.95
CA THR A 119 -7.91 -3.52 8.17
C THR A 119 -6.62 -3.05 7.50
N ILE A 120 -6.53 -1.76 7.20
CA ILE A 120 -5.30 -1.14 6.70
C ILE A 120 -4.54 -0.48 7.86
N GLY A 121 -5.14 0.48 8.53
CA GLY A 121 -4.51 1.26 9.59
C GLY A 121 -3.43 2.21 9.10
N TYR A 122 -2.48 2.53 9.98
CA TYR A 122 -1.40 3.46 9.64
C TYR A 122 -0.58 3.02 8.43
N LYS A 123 -0.22 1.72 8.38
CA LYS A 123 0.53 1.14 7.25
C LYS A 123 0.33 -0.36 7.21
N ARG A 124 0.02 -0.88 6.06
CA ARG A 124 -0.04 -2.32 5.80
C ARG A 124 0.81 -2.67 4.60
N ILE A 125 1.66 -3.67 4.76
CA ILE A 125 2.50 -4.22 3.70
C ILE A 125 2.05 -5.65 3.47
N LEU A 126 1.61 -5.94 2.25
CA LEU A 126 1.24 -7.28 1.81
C LEU A 126 2.40 -7.91 1.06
N ARG A 127 2.60 -9.18 1.31
CA ARG A 127 3.56 -10.04 0.62
C ARG A 127 2.83 -11.20 -0.04
N PHE A 128 3.11 -11.43 -1.30
CA PHE A 128 2.56 -12.54 -2.09
C PHE A 128 3.61 -13.06 -3.09
N THR A 129 3.30 -14.14 -3.79
CA THR A 129 4.14 -14.65 -4.89
C THR A 129 4.19 -13.62 -6.02
N ASP A 130 5.21 -13.71 -6.86
CA ASP A 130 5.38 -12.78 -7.98
C ASP A 130 4.12 -12.72 -8.86
N VAL A 131 3.68 -11.51 -9.12
CA VAL A 131 2.54 -11.21 -9.98
C VAL A 131 2.99 -10.27 -11.09
N THR A 132 2.68 -10.60 -12.32
CA THR A 132 2.88 -9.72 -13.48
C THR A 132 1.52 -9.19 -13.93
N ALA A 133 1.38 -7.87 -14.01
CA ALA A 133 0.11 -7.23 -14.32
C ALA A 133 0.28 -5.87 -15.04
N THR A 134 -0.78 -5.44 -15.73
CA THR A 134 -0.89 -4.11 -16.32
C THR A 134 -1.57 -3.09 -15.40
N ALA A 135 -2.29 -3.57 -14.39
CA ALA A 135 -2.93 -2.73 -13.37
C ALA A 135 -3.13 -3.49 -12.06
N VAL A 136 -3.19 -2.73 -10.96
CA VAL A 136 -3.55 -3.21 -9.62
C VAL A 136 -4.76 -2.42 -9.12
N ARG A 137 -5.69 -3.08 -8.43
CA ARG A 137 -6.86 -2.45 -7.84
C ARG A 137 -6.96 -2.79 -6.36
N LEU A 138 -6.99 -1.77 -5.52
CA LEU A 138 -7.45 -1.84 -4.14
C LEU A 138 -8.98 -1.72 -4.14
N LYS A 139 -9.69 -2.74 -3.72
CA LYS A 139 -11.16 -2.73 -3.60
C LYS A 139 -11.54 -2.81 -2.13
N ILE A 140 -12.07 -1.71 -1.60
CA ILE A 140 -12.55 -1.62 -0.22
C ILE A 140 -13.96 -2.20 -0.20
N LEU A 141 -14.14 -3.26 0.59
CA LEU A 141 -15.37 -4.03 0.69
C LEU A 141 -16.27 -3.53 1.83
N ASP A 142 -15.68 -2.99 2.90
CA ASP A 142 -16.40 -2.41 4.03
C ASP A 142 -15.51 -1.40 4.76
N SER A 143 -16.13 -0.35 5.28
CA SER A 143 -15.47 0.72 6.02
C SER A 143 -16.44 1.32 7.06
N LYS A 144 -15.91 1.86 8.17
CA LYS A 144 -16.68 2.53 9.23
C LYS A 144 -17.23 3.89 8.78
N ALA A 145 -16.56 4.53 7.84
CA ALA A 145 -16.89 5.81 7.23
C ALA A 145 -16.27 5.87 5.84
N CYS A 146 -16.41 6.98 5.11
CA CYS A 146 -15.74 7.17 3.83
C CYS A 146 -14.23 6.82 3.94
N PRO A 147 -13.71 5.90 3.13
CA PRO A 147 -12.29 5.57 3.10
C PRO A 147 -11.42 6.79 2.83
N THR A 148 -10.25 6.83 3.48
CA THR A 148 -9.23 7.87 3.29
C THR A 148 -7.86 7.21 3.16
N ILE A 149 -7.32 7.16 1.95
CA ILE A 149 -6.03 6.50 1.66
C ILE A 149 -5.00 7.58 1.32
N SER A 150 -3.92 7.63 2.10
CA SER A 150 -2.85 8.62 1.93
C SER A 150 -1.71 8.14 1.05
N ASN A 151 -1.49 6.82 0.96
CA ASN A 151 -0.35 6.31 0.20
C ASN A 151 -0.60 4.90 -0.33
N VAL A 152 -0.14 4.64 -1.54
CA VAL A 152 -0.01 3.31 -2.11
C VAL A 152 1.33 3.19 -2.81
N GLU A 153 2.07 2.15 -2.49
CA GLU A 153 3.34 1.84 -3.11
C GLU A 153 3.40 0.36 -3.51
N ILE A 154 4.11 0.06 -4.56
CA ILE A 154 4.23 -1.29 -5.12
C ILE A 154 5.70 -1.56 -5.36
N PHE A 155 6.19 -2.75 -4.92
CA PHE A 155 7.59 -3.09 -5.02
C PHE A 155 7.79 -4.53 -5.50
N TYR A 156 8.96 -4.76 -6.04
CA TYR A 156 9.51 -6.09 -6.26
C TYR A 156 10.70 -6.31 -5.32
N ALA A 157 10.58 -7.29 -4.45
CA ALA A 157 11.63 -7.72 -3.54
C ALA A 157 11.99 -9.17 -3.89
N PRO A 158 13.21 -9.43 -4.39
CA PRO A 158 13.67 -10.76 -4.81
C PRO A 158 13.80 -11.76 -3.66
#